data_ddb719f81588709a00e095bdca6a32a1
#
_entry.id   ddb719f81588709a00e095bdca6a32a1
#
_cell.length_a   1.000
_cell.length_b   1.000
_cell.length_c   1.000
_cell.angle_alpha   90.00
_cell.angle_beta   90.00
_cell.angle_gamma   90.00
#
_symmetry.space_group_name_H-M   'P 1'
#
loop_
_entity.id
_entity.type
_entity.pdbx_description
1 polymer ?
#
loop_
_entity_poly.entity_id
_entity_poly.type
_entity_poly.pdbx_seq_one_letter_code
_entity_poly.pdbx_strand_id
1 'polypeptide(L)'
;RSSDLWHAGIAVKSVLPQLKGSISVFGTPAEEGGGGKVIMLENGAFNGVDAAMIIHSANETVVNDISYSRTDIIVDFFGKGAHAATWPEEGVSALDPLLLLFQHISQMRLRWNGQGTILGIISEGGEDPIHIPEHCQGKFTVRSFSMKTKKKLLGDFLEACEAAARMTGTTWQWKEDGYTYEDIRN
;
A
#
# COMPACT_ATOMS: atom_id res chain seq x y z
N ARG A 1 -18.40 -8.25 13.12
CA ARG A 1 -18.41 -7.27 12.01
C ARG A 1 -19.08 -7.82 10.75
N SER A 2 -18.71 -8.97 10.24
CA SER A 2 -19.46 -9.66 9.15
C SER A 2 -20.84 -10.13 9.59
N SER A 3 -21.02 -10.47 10.87
CA SER A 3 -22.32 -10.85 11.45
C SER A 3 -23.39 -9.76 11.35
N ASP A 4 -23.02 -8.49 11.49
CA ASP A 4 -23.98 -7.37 11.52
C ASP A 4 -24.65 -7.16 10.16
N LEU A 5 -23.89 -7.30 9.06
CA LEU A 5 -24.44 -7.23 7.70
C LEU A 5 -25.33 -8.43 7.38
N TRP A 6 -25.02 -9.63 7.89
CA TRP A 6 -25.90 -10.79 7.77
C TRP A 6 -27.23 -10.56 8.49
N HIS A 7 -27.19 -10.05 9.72
CA HIS A 7 -28.39 -9.72 10.47
C HIS A 7 -29.22 -8.64 9.79
N ALA A 8 -28.56 -7.58 9.26
CA ALA A 8 -29.24 -6.56 8.48
C ALA A 8 -29.91 -7.14 7.22
N GLY A 9 -29.24 -8.02 6.50
CA GLY A 9 -29.79 -8.71 5.34
C GLY A 9 -31.01 -9.56 5.68
N ILE A 10 -30.99 -10.29 6.81
CA ILE A 10 -32.13 -11.08 7.31
C ILE A 10 -33.29 -10.14 7.70
N ALA A 11 -33.00 -9.03 8.37
CA ALA A 11 -34.03 -8.05 8.75
C ALA A 11 -34.70 -7.43 7.52
N VAL A 12 -33.95 -7.02 6.52
CA VAL A 12 -34.51 -6.48 5.27
C VAL A 12 -35.32 -7.55 4.53
N LYS A 13 -34.88 -8.82 4.53
CA LYS A 13 -35.63 -9.92 3.91
C LYS A 13 -37.07 -10.03 4.45
N SER A 14 -37.31 -9.71 5.72
CA SER A 14 -38.65 -9.77 6.32
C SER A 14 -39.61 -8.73 5.74
N VAL A 15 -39.13 -7.63 5.19
CA VAL A 15 -39.93 -6.55 4.60
C VAL A 15 -39.85 -6.50 3.07
N LEU A 16 -39.01 -7.33 2.44
CA LEU A 16 -38.84 -7.40 0.97
C LEU A 16 -40.17 -7.66 0.21
N PRO A 17 -41.13 -8.48 0.70
CA PRO A 17 -42.41 -8.63 0.02
C PRO A 17 -43.22 -7.34 -0.16
N GLN A 18 -42.87 -6.30 0.59
CA GLN A 18 -43.49 -4.98 0.54
C GLN A 18 -42.70 -3.96 -0.33
N LEU A 19 -41.52 -4.39 -0.83
CA LEU A 19 -40.59 -3.55 -1.61
C LEU A 19 -40.39 -4.15 -2.99
N LYS A 20 -40.05 -3.29 -3.96
CA LYS A 20 -39.60 -3.74 -5.28
C LYS A 20 -38.07 -3.87 -5.27
N GLY A 21 -37.57 -5.00 -5.71
CA GLY A 21 -36.13 -5.22 -5.85
C GLY A 21 -35.63 -6.47 -5.13
N SER A 22 -34.32 -6.62 -5.06
CA SER A 22 -33.63 -7.71 -4.40
C SER A 22 -32.50 -7.16 -3.55
N ILE A 23 -32.07 -7.93 -2.55
CA ILE A 23 -30.89 -7.62 -1.73
C ILE A 23 -29.92 -8.79 -1.79
N SER A 24 -28.65 -8.47 -1.96
CA SER A 24 -27.53 -9.42 -1.92
C SER A 24 -26.55 -9.03 -0.83
N VAL A 25 -26.09 -9.99 -0.06
CA VAL A 25 -25.02 -9.78 0.93
C VAL A 25 -23.76 -10.47 0.42
N PHE A 26 -22.71 -9.70 0.21
CA PHE A 26 -21.44 -10.19 -0.32
C PHE A 26 -20.42 -10.39 0.81
N GLY A 27 -19.87 -11.60 0.90
CA GLY A 27 -18.65 -11.86 1.66
C GLY A 27 -17.43 -11.44 0.85
N THR A 28 -16.68 -10.46 1.31
CA THR A 28 -15.52 -9.91 0.58
C THR A 28 -14.23 -10.21 1.33
N PRO A 29 -13.54 -11.32 1.02
CA PRO A 29 -12.29 -11.71 1.68
C PRO A 29 -11.13 -10.79 1.29
N ALA A 30 -10.01 -10.90 2.03
CA ALA A 30 -8.74 -10.22 1.74
C ALA A 30 -8.88 -8.68 1.64
N GLU A 31 -9.67 -8.08 2.53
CA GLU A 31 -9.91 -6.63 2.57
C GLU A 31 -8.64 -5.88 2.98
N GLU A 32 -7.86 -6.40 3.95
CA GLU A 32 -6.70 -5.73 4.56
C GLU A 32 -5.44 -5.70 3.65
N GLY A 33 -5.44 -6.38 2.51
CA GLY A 33 -4.26 -6.40 1.65
C GLY A 33 -4.43 -7.05 0.28
N GLY A 34 -5.27 -8.05 0.13
CA GLY A 34 -5.37 -8.81 -1.12
C GLY A 34 -6.31 -8.25 -2.18
N GLY A 35 -7.02 -7.13 -1.91
CA GLY A 35 -7.91 -6.50 -2.87
C GLY A 35 -9.09 -7.38 -3.33
N GLY A 36 -9.61 -8.25 -2.46
CA GLY A 36 -10.64 -9.23 -2.84
C GLY A 36 -11.88 -8.62 -3.50
N LYS A 37 -12.31 -7.42 -3.10
CA LYS A 37 -13.43 -6.71 -3.76
C LYS A 37 -13.10 -6.33 -5.21
N VAL A 38 -11.85 -5.98 -5.52
CA VAL A 38 -11.41 -5.68 -6.88
C VAL A 38 -11.48 -6.94 -7.74
N ILE A 39 -10.95 -8.05 -7.23
CA ILE A 39 -11.00 -9.35 -7.91
C ILE A 39 -12.47 -9.77 -8.16
N MET A 40 -13.34 -9.59 -7.17
CA MET A 40 -14.76 -9.89 -7.32
C MET A 40 -15.44 -9.00 -8.37
N LEU A 41 -15.09 -7.71 -8.41
CA LEU A 41 -15.60 -6.77 -9.40
C LEU A 41 -15.17 -7.16 -10.83
N GLU A 42 -13.90 -7.47 -11.02
CA GLU A 42 -13.33 -7.90 -12.31
C GLU A 42 -13.94 -9.21 -12.80
N ASN A 43 -14.34 -10.08 -11.88
CA ASN A 43 -15.04 -11.34 -12.19
C ASN A 43 -16.57 -11.20 -12.26
N GLY A 44 -17.11 -9.99 -12.25
CA GLY A 44 -18.52 -9.71 -12.48
C GLY A 44 -19.46 -10.02 -11.30
N ALA A 45 -18.91 -10.22 -10.07
CA ALA A 45 -19.74 -10.52 -8.89
C ALA A 45 -20.77 -9.43 -8.57
N PHE A 46 -20.52 -8.20 -9.00
CA PHE A 46 -21.41 -7.06 -8.77
C PHE A 46 -22.25 -6.68 -10.00
N ASN A 47 -22.28 -7.52 -11.03
CA ASN A 47 -23.11 -7.24 -12.20
C ASN A 47 -24.60 -7.24 -11.83
N GLY A 48 -25.32 -6.20 -12.25
CA GLY A 48 -26.73 -6.00 -11.94
C GLY A 48 -27.01 -5.46 -10.53
N VAL A 49 -25.98 -4.98 -9.83
CA VAL A 49 -26.13 -4.26 -8.56
C VAL A 49 -26.31 -2.77 -8.86
N ASP A 50 -27.46 -2.21 -8.49
CA ASP A 50 -27.76 -0.78 -8.70
C ASP A 50 -27.13 0.11 -7.63
N ALA A 51 -27.00 -0.39 -6.38
CA ALA A 51 -26.38 0.32 -5.27
C ALA A 51 -25.69 -0.65 -4.32
N ALA A 52 -24.56 -0.21 -3.75
CA ALA A 52 -23.80 -0.98 -2.77
C ALA A 52 -23.53 -0.14 -1.53
N MET A 53 -23.55 -0.78 -0.36
CA MET A 53 -23.21 -0.16 0.91
C MET A 53 -22.24 -1.04 1.68
N ILE A 54 -21.34 -0.40 2.43
CA ILE A 54 -20.45 -1.05 3.38
C ILE A 54 -20.48 -0.30 4.70
N ILE A 55 -20.37 -1.04 5.80
CA ILE A 55 -20.23 -0.45 7.14
C ILE A 55 -18.82 -0.76 7.62
N HIS A 56 -18.06 0.30 7.88
CA HIS A 56 -16.74 0.22 8.49
C HIS A 56 -16.81 0.70 9.95
N SER A 57 -16.10 -0.01 10.83
CA SER A 57 -16.04 0.41 12.26
C SER A 57 -15.12 1.61 12.43
N ALA A 58 -15.60 2.61 13.14
CA ALA A 58 -14.85 3.80 13.51
C ALA A 58 -15.21 4.20 14.96
N ASN A 59 -14.56 5.23 15.49
CA ASN A 59 -14.84 5.78 16.80
C ASN A 59 -16.05 6.73 16.80
N GLU A 60 -16.56 7.08 15.63
CA GLU A 60 -17.74 7.92 15.44
C GLU A 60 -18.56 7.44 14.24
N THR A 61 -19.81 7.90 14.15
CA THR A 61 -20.68 7.58 13.01
C THR A 61 -20.51 8.64 11.92
N VAL A 62 -19.95 8.25 10.78
CA VAL A 62 -19.78 9.10 9.60
C VAL A 62 -20.52 8.47 8.43
N VAL A 63 -21.38 9.25 7.77
CA VAL A 63 -22.20 8.76 6.65
C VAL A 63 -21.43 8.79 5.32
N ASN A 64 -20.51 9.74 5.17
CA ASN A 64 -19.72 9.92 3.96
C ASN A 64 -18.28 10.26 4.33
N ASP A 65 -17.50 9.25 4.66
CA ASP A 65 -16.10 9.40 4.99
C ASP A 65 -15.24 9.43 3.70
N ILE A 66 -14.09 10.06 3.79
CA ILE A 66 -13.14 10.15 2.68
C ILE A 66 -11.97 9.23 2.98
N SER A 67 -11.76 8.22 2.14
CA SER A 67 -10.61 7.33 2.26
C SER A 67 -9.40 7.82 1.45
N TYR A 68 -8.22 7.38 1.87
CA TYR A 68 -6.99 7.62 1.11
C TYR A 68 -6.88 6.67 -0.07
N SER A 69 -6.49 7.19 -1.21
CA SER A 69 -5.87 6.37 -2.24
C SER A 69 -4.53 5.84 -1.73
N ARG A 70 -4.28 4.54 -1.87
CA ARG A 70 -3.11 3.83 -1.37
C ARG A 70 -2.43 3.05 -2.49
N THR A 71 -1.11 3.03 -2.49
CA THR A 71 -0.29 2.08 -3.25
C THR A 71 0.77 1.53 -2.32
N ASP A 72 0.84 0.22 -2.22
CA ASP A 72 1.92 -0.48 -1.54
C ASP A 72 2.97 -0.90 -2.55
N ILE A 73 4.22 -0.79 -2.18
CA ILE A 73 5.36 -1.07 -3.04
C ILE A 73 6.46 -1.80 -2.28
N ILE A 74 7.10 -2.69 -2.97
CA ILE A 74 8.31 -3.38 -2.53
C ILE A 74 9.46 -2.82 -3.36
N VAL A 75 10.54 -2.44 -2.69
CA VAL A 75 11.78 -1.97 -3.32
C VAL A 75 12.91 -2.87 -2.87
N ASP A 76 13.62 -3.42 -3.83
CA ASP A 76 14.81 -4.23 -3.63
C ASP A 76 16.04 -3.45 -4.09
N PHE A 77 17.10 -3.44 -3.27
CA PHE A 77 18.42 -2.95 -3.65
C PHE A 77 19.41 -4.10 -3.68
N PHE A 78 20.31 -4.05 -4.67
CA PHE A 78 21.34 -5.06 -4.88
C PHE A 78 22.71 -4.41 -4.93
N GLY A 79 23.61 -4.93 -4.13
CA GLY A 79 25.00 -4.52 -4.02
C GLY A 79 25.95 -5.70 -4.27
N LYS A 80 27.03 -5.74 -3.53
CA LYS A 80 28.02 -6.82 -3.55
C LYS A 80 28.40 -7.21 -2.12
N GLY A 81 28.20 -8.47 -1.77
CA GLY A 81 28.57 -9.01 -0.45
C GLY A 81 30.09 -9.04 -0.27
N ALA A 82 30.54 -8.73 0.95
CA ALA A 82 31.93 -8.87 1.36
C ALA A 82 32.04 -9.00 2.88
N HIS A 83 33.18 -9.50 3.38
CA HIS A 83 33.48 -9.51 4.80
C HIS A 83 33.95 -8.12 5.23
N ALA A 84 33.16 -7.45 6.08
CA ALA A 84 33.34 -6.03 6.43
C ALA A 84 34.68 -5.70 7.09
N ALA A 85 35.33 -6.68 7.75
CA ALA A 85 36.60 -6.45 8.43
C ALA A 85 37.83 -6.88 7.60
N THR A 86 37.64 -7.79 6.60
CA THR A 86 38.76 -8.38 5.87
C THR A 86 38.93 -7.75 4.49
N TRP A 87 37.83 -7.53 3.76
CA TRP A 87 37.84 -6.98 2.42
C TRP A 87 36.68 -5.98 2.24
N PRO A 88 36.61 -4.93 3.04
CA PRO A 88 35.50 -3.95 2.95
C PRO A 88 35.47 -3.25 1.59
N GLU A 89 36.61 -3.05 0.96
CA GLU A 89 36.74 -2.38 -0.34
C GLU A 89 36.13 -3.17 -1.50
N GLU A 90 35.89 -4.45 -1.31
CA GLU A 90 35.24 -5.30 -2.33
C GLU A 90 33.72 -5.27 -2.25
N GLY A 91 33.18 -4.76 -1.13
CA GLY A 91 31.75 -4.74 -0.86
C GLY A 91 31.04 -3.49 -1.36
N VAL A 92 29.76 -3.64 -1.68
CA VAL A 92 28.81 -2.54 -1.93
C VAL A 92 27.54 -2.85 -1.13
N SER A 93 27.28 -2.07 -0.10
CA SER A 93 26.17 -2.32 0.82
C SER A 93 24.82 -2.02 0.17
N ALA A 94 23.95 -3.02 0.10
CA ALA A 94 22.57 -2.84 -0.32
C ALA A 94 21.70 -2.17 0.76
N LEU A 95 22.18 -2.04 2.00
CA LEU A 95 21.46 -1.36 3.08
C LEU A 95 21.59 0.17 2.98
N ASP A 96 22.72 0.66 2.48
CA ASP A 96 23.00 2.09 2.43
C ASP A 96 21.95 2.90 1.66
N PRO A 97 21.49 2.48 0.45
CA PRO A 97 20.46 3.20 -0.26
C PRO A 97 19.12 3.21 0.48
N LEU A 98 18.77 2.17 1.24
CA LEU A 98 17.56 2.19 2.09
C LEU A 98 17.67 3.24 3.20
N LEU A 99 18.80 3.35 3.87
CA LEU A 99 19.02 4.33 4.92
C LEU A 99 18.93 5.76 4.36
N LEU A 100 19.56 6.04 3.21
CA LEU A 100 19.44 7.31 2.51
C LEU A 100 17.98 7.61 2.12
N LEU A 101 17.25 6.61 1.63
CA LEU A 101 15.86 6.76 1.25
C LEU A 101 14.97 7.13 2.44
N PHE A 102 15.13 6.50 3.60
CA PHE A 102 14.39 6.84 4.82
C PHE A 102 14.67 8.27 5.29
N GLN A 103 15.92 8.71 5.23
CA GLN A 103 16.29 10.10 5.55
C GLN A 103 15.64 11.08 4.56
N HIS A 104 15.67 10.77 3.26
CA HIS A 104 15.07 11.60 2.23
C HIS A 104 13.56 11.70 2.38
N ILE A 105 12.85 10.58 2.64
CA ILE A 105 11.41 10.57 2.92
C ILE A 105 11.05 11.51 4.07
N SER A 106 11.86 11.53 5.13
CA SER A 106 11.66 12.44 6.26
C SER A 106 11.72 13.91 5.85
N GLN A 107 12.63 14.27 4.95
CA GLN A 107 12.74 15.64 4.41
C GLN A 107 11.63 15.97 3.40
N MET A 108 11.22 15.01 2.57
CA MET A 108 10.13 15.19 1.62
C MET A 108 8.80 15.54 2.29
N ARG A 109 8.56 15.10 3.52
CA ARG A 109 7.33 15.42 4.29
C ARG A 109 7.05 16.91 4.37
N LEU A 110 8.08 17.75 4.46
CA LEU A 110 7.92 19.21 4.47
C LEU A 110 7.38 19.74 3.13
N ARG A 111 7.78 19.14 2.02
CA ARG A 111 7.37 19.55 0.67
C ARG A 111 5.93 19.15 0.36
N TRP A 112 5.48 18.03 0.92
CA TRP A 112 4.12 17.51 0.67
C TRP A 112 3.04 18.23 1.46
N ASN A 113 3.41 18.97 2.51
CA ASN A 113 2.52 19.84 3.28
C ASN A 113 1.15 19.19 3.58
N GLY A 114 1.14 17.95 4.07
CA GLY A 114 -0.07 17.21 4.40
C GLY A 114 -0.86 16.65 3.22
N GLN A 115 -0.41 16.83 1.97
CA GLN A 115 -1.13 16.31 0.79
C GLN A 115 -1.05 14.79 0.63
N GLY A 116 -0.14 14.15 1.33
CA GLY A 116 0.02 12.71 1.35
C GLY A 116 1.16 12.27 2.25
N THR A 117 1.34 10.95 2.34
CA THR A 117 2.37 10.34 3.19
C THR A 117 3.06 9.19 2.47
N ILE A 118 4.34 8.99 2.78
CA ILE A 118 5.06 7.75 2.51
C ILE A 118 5.50 7.19 3.86
N LEU A 119 5.13 5.94 4.10
CA LEU A 119 5.52 5.16 5.28
C LEU A 119 6.27 3.94 4.78
N GLY A 120 7.20 3.42 5.59
CA GLY A 120 7.96 2.24 5.18
C GLY A 120 8.60 1.53 6.34
N ILE A 121 9.04 0.32 6.05
CA ILE A 121 9.87 -0.53 6.92
C ILE A 121 11.00 -1.12 6.10
N ILE A 122 12.10 -1.48 6.74
CA ILE A 122 13.11 -2.37 6.18
C ILE A 122 12.61 -3.79 6.47
N SER A 123 12.29 -4.54 5.42
CA SER A 123 11.84 -5.94 5.54
C SER A 123 13.00 -6.92 5.52
N GLU A 124 14.10 -6.57 4.82
CA GLU A 124 15.36 -7.32 4.81
C GLU A 124 16.51 -6.31 4.85
N GLY A 125 17.40 -6.42 5.83
CA GLY A 125 18.48 -5.46 6.06
C GLY A 125 19.86 -6.10 6.23
N GLY A 126 20.00 -7.38 5.87
CA GLY A 126 21.19 -8.21 6.11
C GLY A 126 20.99 -9.19 7.26
N GLU A 127 21.92 -10.13 7.40
CA GLU A 127 21.84 -11.23 8.37
C GLU A 127 22.83 -11.06 9.53
N ASP A 128 24.00 -10.52 9.27
CA ASP A 128 25.10 -10.43 10.22
C ASP A 128 25.87 -9.12 10.05
N PRO A 129 26.18 -8.37 11.13
CA PRO A 129 26.86 -7.07 11.05
C PRO A 129 28.30 -7.15 10.54
N ILE A 130 28.92 -8.33 10.50
CA ILE A 130 30.27 -8.52 9.93
C ILE A 130 30.27 -8.77 8.42
N HIS A 131 29.09 -8.89 7.81
CA HIS A 131 28.92 -9.05 6.36
C HIS A 131 28.23 -7.83 5.75
N ILE A 132 28.82 -7.28 4.70
CA ILE A 132 28.21 -6.26 3.85
C ILE A 132 27.06 -6.93 3.08
N PRO A 133 25.79 -6.50 3.25
CA PRO A 133 24.65 -7.16 2.63
C PRO A 133 24.61 -6.90 1.12
N GLU A 134 24.47 -7.96 0.34
CA GLU A 134 24.35 -7.89 -1.13
C GLU A 134 22.91 -7.63 -1.60
N HIS A 135 21.92 -7.91 -0.76
CA HIS A 135 20.52 -7.65 -1.02
C HIS A 135 19.85 -7.07 0.24
N CYS A 136 19.05 -6.03 0.04
CA CYS A 136 18.16 -5.47 1.07
C CYS A 136 16.84 -5.08 0.45
N GLN A 137 15.77 -5.19 1.26
CA GLN A 137 14.42 -4.90 0.81
C GLN A 137 13.71 -3.92 1.76
N GLY A 138 12.99 -2.97 1.17
CA GLY A 138 12.05 -2.10 1.88
C GLY A 138 10.63 -2.29 1.38
N LYS A 139 9.66 -2.22 2.30
CA LYS A 139 8.23 -2.16 1.98
C LYS A 139 7.71 -0.79 2.32
N PHE A 140 7.00 -0.18 1.38
CA PHE A 140 6.52 1.20 1.51
C PHE A 140 5.05 1.30 1.13
N THR A 141 4.37 2.26 1.76
CA THR A 141 2.99 2.64 1.42
C THR A 141 2.95 4.12 1.09
N VAL A 142 2.47 4.44 -0.11
CA VAL A 142 2.21 5.81 -0.57
C VAL A 142 0.72 6.09 -0.47
N ARG A 143 0.33 7.15 0.25
CA ARG A 143 -1.08 7.53 0.48
C ARG A 143 -1.33 8.98 0.15
N SER A 144 -2.48 9.27 -0.44
CA SER A 144 -3.00 10.63 -0.65
C SER A 144 -4.52 10.60 -0.84
N PHE A 145 -5.21 11.70 -0.55
CA PHE A 145 -6.64 11.84 -0.87
C PHE A 145 -6.92 11.93 -2.38
N SER A 146 -5.91 12.15 -3.20
CA SER A 146 -6.04 12.30 -4.65
C SER A 146 -5.09 11.36 -5.38
N MET A 147 -5.62 10.62 -6.35
CA MET A 147 -4.83 9.78 -7.24
C MET A 147 -3.75 10.59 -7.97
N LYS A 148 -4.05 11.81 -8.39
CA LYS A 148 -3.10 12.71 -9.05
C LYS A 148 -1.91 13.01 -8.15
N THR A 149 -2.18 13.40 -6.90
CA THR A 149 -1.14 13.69 -5.90
C THR A 149 -0.36 12.42 -5.55
N LYS A 150 -1.06 11.29 -5.38
CA LYS A 150 -0.41 10.01 -5.09
C LYS A 150 0.56 9.60 -6.19
N LYS A 151 0.16 9.70 -7.47
CA LYS A 151 1.04 9.41 -8.61
C LYS A 151 2.28 10.29 -8.61
N LYS A 152 2.14 11.58 -8.27
CA LYS A 152 3.28 12.48 -8.12
C LYS A 152 4.19 12.04 -6.99
N LEU A 153 3.64 11.76 -5.80
CA LEU A 153 4.43 11.30 -4.64
C LEU A 153 5.16 10.00 -4.93
N LEU A 154 4.52 9.07 -5.64
CA LEU A 154 5.16 7.84 -6.08
C LEU A 154 6.31 8.12 -7.06
N GLY A 155 6.11 9.02 -8.02
CA GLY A 155 7.17 9.45 -8.93
C GLY A 155 8.37 10.04 -8.19
N ASP A 156 8.13 11.03 -7.31
CA ASP A 156 9.17 11.65 -6.47
C ASP A 156 9.92 10.59 -5.62
N PHE A 157 9.20 9.58 -5.12
CA PHE A 157 9.79 8.49 -4.35
C PHE A 157 10.68 7.58 -5.21
N LEU A 158 10.23 7.20 -6.42
CA LEU A 158 11.02 6.35 -7.33
C LEU A 158 12.28 7.08 -7.84
N GLU A 159 12.18 8.40 -8.07
CA GLU A 159 13.37 9.22 -8.37
C GLU A 159 14.37 9.23 -7.20
N ALA A 160 13.88 9.24 -5.96
CA ALA A 160 14.74 9.14 -4.78
C ALA A 160 15.39 7.75 -4.67
N CYS A 161 14.70 6.67 -5.01
CA CYS A 161 15.29 5.32 -5.08
C CYS A 161 16.43 5.26 -6.09
N GLU A 162 16.21 5.78 -7.30
CA GLU A 162 17.25 5.86 -8.33
C GLU A 162 18.46 6.68 -7.88
N ALA A 163 18.21 7.85 -7.26
CA ALA A 163 19.30 8.69 -6.74
C ALA A 163 20.09 7.99 -5.64
N ALA A 164 19.40 7.31 -4.70
CA ALA A 164 20.04 6.55 -3.63
C ALA A 164 20.90 5.41 -4.18
N ALA A 165 20.38 4.66 -5.15
CA ALA A 165 21.13 3.59 -5.81
C ALA A 165 22.40 4.11 -6.50
N ARG A 166 22.29 5.22 -7.23
CA ARG A 166 23.44 5.85 -7.89
C ARG A 166 24.49 6.38 -6.90
N MET A 167 24.06 6.95 -5.77
CA MET A 167 24.97 7.46 -4.74
C MET A 167 25.77 6.34 -4.06
N THR A 168 25.19 5.15 -3.95
CA THR A 168 25.78 4.01 -3.24
C THR A 168 26.43 2.97 -4.17
N GLY A 169 26.30 3.14 -5.49
CA GLY A 169 26.83 2.20 -6.47
C GLY A 169 26.04 0.88 -6.53
N THR A 170 24.79 0.88 -6.05
CA THR A 170 23.90 -0.28 -6.09
C THR A 170 23.00 -0.26 -7.32
N THR A 171 22.36 -1.39 -7.61
CA THR A 171 21.21 -1.47 -8.52
C THR A 171 19.93 -1.65 -7.73
N TRP A 172 18.77 -1.41 -8.36
CA TRP A 172 17.49 -1.52 -7.68
C TRP A 172 16.38 -1.96 -8.62
N GLN A 173 15.32 -2.49 -8.02
CA GLN A 173 14.06 -2.76 -8.69
C GLN A 173 12.90 -2.53 -7.73
N TRP A 174 11.69 -2.42 -8.28
CA TRP A 174 10.49 -2.28 -7.48
C TRP A 174 9.30 -2.96 -8.14
N LYS A 175 8.28 -3.22 -7.33
CA LYS A 175 6.98 -3.71 -7.79
C LYS A 175 5.87 -3.17 -6.90
N GLU A 176 4.68 -3.03 -7.47
CA GLU A 176 3.47 -2.80 -6.66
C GLU A 176 3.10 -4.09 -5.92
N ASP A 177 2.61 -3.93 -4.68
CA ASP A 177 2.15 -5.01 -3.81
C ASP A 177 0.66 -4.80 -3.50
N GLY A 178 -0.19 -5.42 -4.32
CA GLY A 178 -1.64 -5.33 -4.23
C GLY A 178 -2.29 -4.36 -5.21
N TYR A 179 -3.53 -3.99 -4.91
CA TYR A 179 -4.37 -3.16 -5.77
C TYR A 179 -4.40 -1.71 -5.33
N THR A 180 -4.46 -0.83 -6.32
CA THR A 180 -4.58 0.62 -6.12
C THR A 180 -5.96 1.10 -6.54
N TYR A 181 -6.65 1.84 -5.67
CA TYR A 181 -7.93 2.50 -5.94
C TYR A 181 -8.05 3.81 -5.16
N GLU A 182 -9.01 4.63 -5.53
CA GLU A 182 -9.34 5.88 -4.81
C GLU A 182 -10.84 5.96 -4.53
N ASP A 183 -11.22 6.87 -3.65
CA ASP A 183 -12.61 7.22 -3.42
C ASP A 183 -13.26 7.78 -4.66
N ILE A 184 -14.46 7.29 -4.96
CA ILE A 184 -15.36 7.88 -5.93
C ILE A 184 -16.40 8.67 -5.14
N ARG A 185 -16.43 9.98 -5.33
CA ARG A 185 -17.46 10.82 -4.72
C ARG A 185 -18.75 10.67 -5.50
N ASN A 186 -19.78 10.26 -4.79
CA ASN A 186 -21.15 10.21 -5.31
C ASN A 186 -21.77 11.61 -5.29
#